data_7e981d48dc415da5442e4f7a40e43396
#
_entry.id   7e981d48dc415da5442e4f7a40e43396
#
_cell.length_a   1.000
_cell.length_b   1.000
_cell.length_c   1.000
_cell.angle_alpha   90.00
_cell.angle_beta   90.00
_cell.angle_gamma   90.00
#
_symmetry.space_group_name_H-M   'P 1'
#
loop_
_entity.id
_entity.type
_entity.pdbx_description
1 polymer ?
#
loop_
_entity_poly.entity_id
_entity_poly.type
_entity_poly.pdbx_seq_one_letter_code
_entity_poly.pdbx_strand_id
1 'polypeptide(L)'
;MKKAEIRKLMEEQTEENSFVELLKTSNHYFNGFEKRLSQIEDPRHNSYTDYPIEEIVYPVILKNMFNLNSMREIETALIPETAVGNLRKILKTENSIRRIDRGFSPSYVTINDCFEEMDETEIEELRVWMVKNLIRMRSFENARFSNKHWLIIVDATQIYTSNKKHCDNCLTKTHINKETGEISTTYHHNVLEAKLVIGDNLIISIATEFIENDSTDAEKQKKMGQEKLKQDCELKAFKRLAEKLKKSFKRLPICIMGDSLYANETLFKICEANKWEYLIRFKDGSIPSVAEEFHKLKNIEKKNHTIDCKWVNEIGYKDRTVNVMEFRLEEKDKKTMFQWISSMRITKSKAKIFAQTGRKRWNIENEGFNIQKNHRYEIKHMNSLNYNAMKIHYLLTQVADIILQLYEKRDKLIKALKTTIKKISSNLLLSFARQLTREDISYTRKCIRINIP
;
A
#
# COMPACT_ATOMS: atom_id res chain seq x y z
N MET A 1 9.40 25.36 -14.21
CA MET A 1 9.10 25.45 -15.65
C MET A 1 8.57 26.83 -16.00
N LYS A 2 8.95 27.37 -17.16
CA LYS A 2 8.45 28.67 -17.65
C LYS A 2 7.02 28.51 -18.21
N LYS A 3 6.19 29.57 -18.15
CA LYS A 3 4.82 29.55 -18.67
C LYS A 3 4.68 29.06 -20.12
N ALA A 4 5.68 29.41 -20.98
CA ALA A 4 5.73 28.97 -22.37
C ALA A 4 5.91 27.45 -22.50
N GLU A 5 6.76 26.84 -21.67
CA GLU A 5 6.98 25.39 -21.63
C GLU A 5 5.71 24.65 -21.17
N ILE A 6 4.96 25.24 -20.22
CA ILE A 6 3.69 24.67 -19.76
C ILE A 6 2.66 24.72 -20.89
N ARG A 7 2.55 25.85 -21.62
CA ARG A 7 1.64 25.96 -22.75
C ARG A 7 1.94 24.95 -23.85
N LYS A 8 3.22 24.81 -24.22
CA LYS A 8 3.63 23.81 -25.21
C LYS A 8 3.30 22.38 -24.78
N LEU A 9 3.52 22.03 -23.50
CA LEU A 9 3.12 20.73 -22.96
C LEU A 9 1.60 20.54 -22.92
N MET A 10 0.83 21.60 -22.71
CA MET A 10 -0.64 21.56 -22.77
C MET A 10 -1.14 21.35 -24.21
N GLU A 11 -0.51 21.98 -25.19
CA GLU A 11 -0.81 21.79 -26.62
C GLU A 11 -0.47 20.35 -27.04
N GLU A 12 0.70 19.83 -26.68
CA GLU A 12 1.10 18.44 -26.92
C GLU A 12 0.14 17.43 -26.27
N GLN A 13 -0.42 17.72 -25.07
CA GLN A 13 -1.36 16.83 -24.37
C GLN A 13 -2.81 16.94 -24.83
N THR A 14 -3.23 18.04 -25.48
CA THR A 14 -4.56 18.12 -26.08
C THR A 14 -4.73 17.09 -27.20
N GLU A 15 -3.64 16.63 -27.79
CA GLU A 15 -3.62 15.56 -28.79
C GLU A 15 -3.49 14.16 -28.18
N GLU A 16 -2.94 14.02 -26.95
CA GLU A 16 -2.70 12.72 -26.30
C GLU A 16 -3.86 12.31 -25.38
N ASN A 17 -4.34 11.09 -25.54
CA ASN A 17 -5.34 10.48 -24.68
C ASN A 17 -4.70 10.11 -23.33
N SER A 18 -5.16 10.71 -22.21
CA SER A 18 -4.63 10.48 -20.86
C SER A 18 -4.64 9.01 -20.46
N PHE A 19 -5.62 8.24 -20.90
CA PHE A 19 -5.71 6.82 -20.62
C PHE A 19 -4.66 6.00 -21.41
N VAL A 20 -4.37 6.41 -22.65
CA VAL A 20 -3.27 5.83 -23.46
C VAL A 20 -1.93 6.05 -22.77
N GLU A 21 -1.69 7.23 -22.18
CA GLU A 21 -0.46 7.49 -21.41
C GLU A 21 -0.37 6.66 -20.13
N LEU A 22 -1.50 6.41 -19.47
CA LEU A 22 -1.58 5.45 -18.36
C LEU A 22 -1.21 4.04 -18.83
N LEU A 23 -1.77 3.56 -19.96
CA LEU A 23 -1.45 2.26 -20.55
C LEU A 23 0.04 2.16 -20.92
N LYS A 24 0.62 3.18 -21.55
CA LYS A 24 2.06 3.23 -21.85
C LYS A 24 2.90 3.10 -20.58
N THR A 25 2.47 3.73 -19.47
CA THR A 25 3.15 3.62 -18.17
C THR A 25 3.02 2.21 -17.60
N SER A 26 1.80 1.67 -17.58
CA SER A 26 1.54 0.32 -17.11
C SER A 26 2.35 -0.72 -17.91
N ASN A 27 2.32 -0.65 -19.24
CA ASN A 27 3.06 -1.56 -20.11
C ASN A 27 4.59 -1.44 -19.97
N HIS A 28 5.10 -0.24 -19.66
CA HIS A 28 6.52 -0.06 -19.41
C HIS A 28 7.01 -0.80 -18.17
N TYR A 29 6.26 -0.68 -17.05
CA TYR A 29 6.64 -1.31 -15.78
C TYR A 29 6.13 -2.73 -15.65
N PHE A 30 4.99 -3.05 -16.27
CA PHE A 30 4.25 -4.30 -16.10
C PHE A 30 3.88 -4.92 -17.45
N ASN A 31 4.86 -5.06 -18.35
CA ASN A 31 4.63 -5.68 -19.65
C ASN A 31 4.02 -7.07 -19.49
N GLY A 32 2.91 -7.33 -20.18
CA GLY A 32 2.14 -8.57 -20.03
C GLY A 32 1.20 -8.57 -18.80
N PHE A 33 0.80 -7.40 -18.30
CA PHE A 33 -0.13 -7.29 -17.19
C PHE A 33 -1.46 -8.01 -17.48
N GLU A 34 -2.00 -7.85 -18.71
CA GLU A 34 -3.19 -8.55 -19.18
C GLU A 34 -3.03 -10.08 -19.12
N LYS A 35 -1.87 -10.59 -19.55
CA LYS A 35 -1.54 -12.00 -19.46
C LYS A 35 -1.44 -12.49 -18.01
N ARG A 36 -0.94 -11.63 -17.09
CA ARG A 36 -0.88 -11.99 -15.67
C ARG A 36 -2.26 -12.02 -15.05
N LEU A 37 -3.18 -11.14 -15.47
CA LEU A 37 -4.58 -11.18 -15.04
C LEU A 37 -5.28 -12.48 -15.50
N SER A 38 -5.07 -12.93 -16.73
CA SER A 38 -5.66 -14.17 -17.24
C SER A 38 -5.12 -15.45 -16.58
N GLN A 39 -4.06 -15.35 -15.77
CA GLN A 39 -3.48 -16.46 -15.01
C GLN A 39 -4.03 -16.57 -13.57
N ILE A 40 -4.87 -15.62 -13.15
CA ILE A 40 -5.57 -15.68 -11.86
C ILE A 40 -6.49 -16.89 -11.89
N GLU A 41 -6.46 -17.69 -10.82
CA GLU A 41 -7.34 -18.85 -10.70
C GLU A 41 -8.80 -18.38 -10.57
N ASP A 42 -9.65 -18.86 -11.49
CA ASP A 42 -11.07 -18.55 -11.50
C ASP A 42 -11.81 -19.56 -10.62
N PRO A 43 -12.42 -19.14 -9.50
CA PRO A 43 -13.13 -20.07 -8.62
C PRO A 43 -14.42 -20.60 -9.24
N ARG A 44 -14.93 -19.94 -10.29
CA ARG A 44 -16.18 -20.31 -10.93
C ARG A 44 -16.03 -21.54 -11.82
N HIS A 45 -17.06 -22.37 -11.85
CA HIS A 45 -17.07 -23.52 -12.74
C HIS A 45 -17.15 -23.10 -14.22
N ASN A 46 -16.27 -23.63 -15.03
CA ASN A 46 -16.08 -23.27 -16.45
C ASN A 46 -17.37 -23.29 -17.31
N SER A 47 -18.36 -24.15 -16.95
CA SER A 47 -19.63 -24.27 -17.70
C SER A 47 -20.57 -23.08 -17.48
N TYR A 48 -20.36 -22.29 -16.43
CA TYR A 48 -21.22 -21.19 -16.03
C TYR A 48 -20.55 -19.83 -16.15
N THR A 49 -19.37 -19.75 -16.78
CA THR A 49 -18.61 -18.50 -16.94
C THR A 49 -18.84 -17.87 -18.30
N ASP A 50 -19.57 -16.77 -18.35
CA ASP A 50 -19.76 -15.95 -19.55
C ASP A 50 -18.55 -14.99 -19.79
N TYR A 51 -17.86 -14.61 -18.73
CA TYR A 51 -16.77 -13.64 -18.73
C TYR A 51 -15.48 -14.29 -18.23
N PRO A 52 -14.33 -14.14 -18.93
CA PRO A 52 -13.05 -14.59 -18.40
C PRO A 52 -12.64 -13.80 -17.15
N ILE A 53 -11.78 -14.37 -16.31
CA ILE A 53 -11.43 -13.82 -14.99
C ILE A 53 -10.84 -12.41 -15.08
N GLU A 54 -10.10 -12.09 -16.12
CA GLU A 54 -9.55 -10.76 -16.36
C GLU A 54 -10.65 -9.71 -16.59
N GLU A 55 -11.80 -10.07 -17.16
CA GLU A 55 -12.97 -9.18 -17.30
C GLU A 55 -13.78 -9.03 -16.00
N ILE A 56 -13.53 -9.86 -14.98
CA ILE A 56 -14.05 -9.71 -13.62
C ILE A 56 -13.15 -8.77 -12.80
N VAL A 57 -11.84 -8.97 -12.88
CA VAL A 57 -10.86 -8.27 -12.03
C VAL A 57 -10.54 -6.85 -12.53
N TYR A 58 -10.34 -6.68 -13.83
CA TYR A 58 -9.87 -5.40 -14.39
C TYR A 58 -10.86 -4.25 -14.24
N PRO A 59 -12.21 -4.42 -14.35
CA PRO A 59 -13.18 -3.38 -14.03
C PRO A 59 -13.03 -2.79 -12.63
N VAL A 60 -12.67 -3.59 -11.64
CA VAL A 60 -12.46 -3.11 -10.26
C VAL A 60 -11.17 -2.28 -10.16
N ILE A 61 -10.13 -2.65 -10.90
CA ILE A 61 -8.92 -1.84 -11.02
C ILE A 61 -9.27 -0.50 -11.68
N LEU A 62 -10.05 -0.49 -12.77
CA LEU A 62 -10.52 0.73 -13.45
C LEU A 62 -11.40 1.59 -12.53
N LYS A 63 -12.31 0.97 -11.76
CA LYS A 63 -13.13 1.67 -10.77
C LYS A 63 -12.26 2.53 -9.84
N ASN A 64 -11.20 1.94 -9.32
CA ASN A 64 -10.28 2.64 -8.43
C ASN A 64 -9.48 3.73 -9.19
N MET A 65 -9.00 3.46 -10.40
CA MET A 65 -8.27 4.44 -11.21
C MET A 65 -9.13 5.65 -11.59
N PHE A 66 -10.41 5.42 -11.85
CA PHE A 66 -11.37 6.49 -12.18
C PHE A 66 -11.92 7.18 -10.92
N ASN A 67 -11.52 6.72 -9.73
CA ASN A 67 -12.00 7.24 -8.44
C ASN A 67 -13.52 7.23 -8.33
N LEU A 68 -14.15 6.13 -8.76
CA LEU A 68 -15.58 5.89 -8.64
C LEU A 68 -15.90 5.35 -7.26
N ASN A 69 -16.99 5.84 -6.66
CA ASN A 69 -17.32 5.56 -5.27
C ASN A 69 -17.96 4.18 -5.08
N SER A 70 -18.63 3.64 -6.10
CA SER A 70 -19.36 2.39 -5.98
C SER A 70 -19.13 1.44 -7.16
N MET A 71 -19.45 0.17 -6.97
CA MET A 71 -19.42 -0.83 -8.03
C MET A 71 -20.51 -0.59 -9.08
N ARG A 72 -21.60 0.10 -8.75
CA ARG A 72 -22.62 0.50 -9.72
C ARG A 72 -22.13 1.60 -10.66
N GLU A 73 -21.28 2.50 -10.20
CA GLU A 73 -20.70 3.54 -11.04
C GLU A 73 -19.78 2.97 -12.13
N ILE A 74 -18.97 1.94 -11.83
CA ILE A 74 -18.16 1.29 -12.87
C ILE A 74 -19.03 0.49 -13.85
N GLU A 75 -20.06 -0.18 -13.38
CA GLU A 75 -21.02 -0.85 -14.24
C GLU A 75 -21.64 0.16 -15.23
N THR A 76 -22.08 1.32 -14.74
CA THR A 76 -22.61 2.41 -15.57
C THR A 76 -21.55 2.95 -16.56
N ALA A 77 -20.31 3.12 -16.11
CA ALA A 77 -19.21 3.59 -16.97
C ALA A 77 -18.83 2.60 -18.09
N LEU A 78 -19.15 1.31 -17.91
CA LEU A 78 -18.92 0.24 -18.89
C LEU A 78 -20.17 -0.13 -19.72
N ILE A 79 -21.27 0.65 -19.65
CA ILE A 79 -22.43 0.46 -20.51
C ILE A 79 -22.12 0.80 -21.98
N PRO A 80 -21.40 1.93 -22.31
CA PRO A 80 -21.13 2.26 -23.71
C PRO A 80 -20.35 1.16 -24.42
N GLU A 81 -20.77 0.80 -25.63
CA GLU A 81 -20.12 -0.22 -26.48
C GLU A 81 -18.63 0.09 -26.68
N THR A 82 -18.28 1.37 -26.85
CA THR A 82 -16.88 1.83 -26.94
C THR A 82 -16.07 1.48 -25.70
N ALA A 83 -16.63 1.64 -24.50
CA ALA A 83 -15.95 1.32 -23.24
C ALA A 83 -15.73 -0.18 -23.08
N VAL A 84 -16.74 -0.98 -23.39
CA VAL A 84 -16.64 -2.45 -23.41
C VAL A 84 -15.64 -2.91 -24.47
N GLY A 85 -15.69 -2.33 -25.67
CA GLY A 85 -14.72 -2.62 -26.74
C GLY A 85 -13.28 -2.28 -26.34
N ASN A 86 -13.07 -1.15 -25.65
CA ASN A 86 -11.75 -0.78 -25.14
C ASN A 86 -11.26 -1.75 -24.07
N LEU A 87 -12.12 -2.14 -23.12
CA LEU A 87 -11.82 -3.13 -22.09
C LEU A 87 -11.30 -4.43 -22.73
N ARG A 88 -12.03 -4.95 -23.68
CA ARG A 88 -11.71 -6.21 -24.38
C ARG A 88 -10.43 -6.13 -25.20
N LYS A 89 -10.19 -5.01 -25.90
CA LYS A 89 -8.94 -4.76 -26.63
C LYS A 89 -7.73 -4.75 -25.69
N ILE A 90 -7.84 -4.10 -24.53
CA ILE A 90 -6.78 -4.05 -23.54
C ILE A 90 -6.47 -5.44 -22.97
N LEU A 91 -7.51 -6.20 -22.67
CA LEU A 91 -7.40 -7.55 -22.10
C LEU A 91 -7.15 -8.64 -23.16
N LYS A 92 -7.26 -8.30 -24.45
CA LYS A 92 -7.14 -9.25 -25.59
C LYS A 92 -8.19 -10.37 -25.55
N THR A 93 -9.38 -10.04 -25.05
CA THR A 93 -10.48 -11.01 -24.92
C THR A 93 -11.50 -10.91 -26.06
N GLU A 94 -11.24 -10.12 -27.11
CA GLU A 94 -12.14 -9.88 -28.25
C GLU A 94 -12.57 -11.18 -28.96
N ASN A 95 -11.68 -12.19 -29.00
CA ASN A 95 -11.88 -13.47 -29.69
C ASN A 95 -12.07 -14.65 -28.73
N SER A 96 -12.54 -14.41 -27.51
CA SER A 96 -12.75 -15.50 -26.56
C SER A 96 -13.88 -16.42 -27.05
N ILE A 97 -13.56 -17.69 -27.34
CA ILE A 97 -14.45 -18.69 -27.96
C ILE A 97 -15.68 -19.03 -27.10
N ARG A 98 -15.64 -18.73 -25.79
CA ARG A 98 -16.71 -19.04 -24.82
C ARG A 98 -17.79 -17.98 -24.76
N ARG A 99 -17.78 -16.98 -25.62
CA ARG A 99 -18.61 -15.80 -25.49
C ARG A 99 -19.92 -15.93 -26.26
N ILE A 100 -21.02 -15.95 -25.57
CA ILE A 100 -22.26 -15.37 -26.09
C ILE A 100 -21.99 -13.87 -26.07
N ASP A 101 -21.86 -13.25 -27.24
CA ASP A 101 -21.61 -11.81 -27.33
C ASP A 101 -22.80 -11.03 -26.79
N ARG A 102 -22.76 -10.74 -25.49
CA ARG A 102 -23.83 -10.01 -24.81
C ARG A 102 -23.68 -8.49 -24.94
N GLY A 103 -22.58 -8.00 -25.55
CA GLY A 103 -22.33 -6.57 -25.75
C GLY A 103 -22.06 -5.76 -24.49
N PHE A 104 -22.03 -6.34 -23.28
CA PHE A 104 -21.83 -5.63 -22.02
C PHE A 104 -20.79 -6.30 -21.10
N SER A 105 -20.31 -5.54 -20.13
CA SER A 105 -19.40 -6.00 -19.07
C SER A 105 -20.16 -6.80 -17.99
N PRO A 106 -19.44 -7.57 -17.13
CA PRO A 106 -20.07 -8.23 -16.00
C PRO A 106 -20.71 -7.23 -15.03
N SER A 107 -21.84 -7.61 -14.47
CA SER A 107 -22.52 -6.83 -13.44
C SER A 107 -21.72 -6.80 -12.13
N TYR A 108 -21.98 -5.80 -11.29
CA TYR A 108 -21.34 -5.73 -9.97
C TYR A 108 -21.66 -6.92 -9.09
N VAL A 109 -22.83 -7.55 -9.28
CA VAL A 109 -23.22 -8.78 -8.58
C VAL A 109 -22.32 -9.94 -9.00
N THR A 110 -22.18 -10.16 -10.31
CA THR A 110 -21.30 -11.21 -10.87
C THR A 110 -19.85 -11.06 -10.39
N ILE A 111 -19.36 -9.80 -10.29
CA ILE A 111 -18.01 -9.51 -9.79
C ILE A 111 -17.90 -9.89 -8.31
N ASN A 112 -18.86 -9.46 -7.48
CA ASN A 112 -18.82 -9.76 -6.06
C ASN A 112 -18.98 -11.25 -5.76
N ASP A 113 -19.89 -11.95 -6.44
CA ASP A 113 -20.08 -13.39 -6.29
C ASP A 113 -18.78 -14.16 -6.59
N CYS A 114 -18.06 -13.77 -7.63
CA CYS A 114 -16.74 -14.33 -7.92
C CYS A 114 -15.72 -14.05 -6.81
N PHE A 115 -15.72 -12.84 -6.24
CA PHE A 115 -14.79 -12.45 -5.18
C PHE A 115 -15.10 -13.09 -3.82
N GLU A 116 -16.33 -13.54 -3.60
CA GLU A 116 -16.70 -14.28 -2.39
C GLU A 116 -15.95 -15.62 -2.28
N GLU A 117 -15.64 -16.23 -3.41
CA GLU A 117 -14.97 -17.55 -3.49
C GLU A 117 -13.48 -17.46 -3.92
N MET A 118 -13.02 -16.29 -4.40
CA MET A 118 -11.66 -16.12 -4.89
C MET A 118 -10.63 -16.21 -3.76
N ASP A 119 -9.52 -16.92 -3.99
CA ASP A 119 -8.38 -16.91 -3.07
C ASP A 119 -7.68 -15.53 -3.10
N GLU A 120 -7.59 -14.87 -1.93
CA GLU A 120 -6.92 -13.59 -1.80
C GLU A 120 -5.44 -13.62 -2.21
N THR A 121 -4.80 -14.79 -2.14
CA THR A 121 -3.40 -14.97 -2.51
C THR A 121 -3.15 -14.71 -3.99
N GLU A 122 -4.14 -14.89 -4.87
CA GLU A 122 -4.04 -14.59 -6.29
C GLU A 122 -3.75 -13.11 -6.55
N ILE A 123 -4.44 -12.21 -5.85
CA ILE A 123 -4.23 -10.76 -5.98
C ILE A 123 -2.94 -10.33 -5.26
N GLU A 124 -2.61 -10.97 -4.14
CA GLU A 124 -1.32 -10.79 -3.48
C GLU A 124 -0.15 -11.13 -4.42
N GLU A 125 -0.23 -12.27 -5.13
CA GLU A 125 0.80 -12.69 -6.07
C GLU A 125 0.90 -11.77 -7.29
N LEU A 126 -0.22 -11.26 -7.81
CA LEU A 126 -0.24 -10.23 -8.85
C LEU A 126 0.55 -8.99 -8.37
N ARG A 127 0.27 -8.49 -7.18
CA ARG A 127 0.98 -7.34 -6.60
C ARG A 127 2.47 -7.64 -6.39
N VAL A 128 2.82 -8.79 -5.84
CA VAL A 128 4.22 -9.22 -5.68
C VAL A 128 4.95 -9.27 -7.02
N TRP A 129 4.30 -9.76 -8.08
CA TRP A 129 4.86 -9.75 -9.44
C TRP A 129 5.13 -8.32 -9.92
N MET A 130 4.20 -7.39 -9.71
CA MET A 130 4.38 -5.97 -10.06
C MET A 130 5.58 -5.36 -9.33
N VAL A 131 5.66 -5.54 -8.01
CA VAL A 131 6.76 -5.00 -7.18
C VAL A 131 8.11 -5.60 -7.60
N LYS A 132 8.16 -6.91 -7.89
CA LYS A 132 9.39 -7.55 -8.39
C LYS A 132 9.84 -6.95 -9.73
N ASN A 133 8.92 -6.61 -10.62
CA ASN A 133 9.25 -5.95 -11.88
C ASN A 133 9.85 -4.56 -11.64
N LEU A 134 9.27 -3.76 -10.76
CA LEU A 134 9.82 -2.44 -10.39
C LEU A 134 11.25 -2.56 -9.83
N ILE A 135 11.49 -3.49 -8.93
CA ILE A 135 12.81 -3.71 -8.33
C ILE A 135 13.83 -4.15 -9.38
N ARG A 136 13.45 -5.04 -10.31
CA ARG A 136 14.34 -5.54 -11.38
C ARG A 136 14.73 -4.49 -12.40
N MET A 137 13.87 -3.52 -12.66
CA MET A 137 14.15 -2.46 -13.65
C MET A 137 15.23 -1.48 -13.20
N ARG A 138 15.74 -1.58 -11.97
CA ARG A 138 16.77 -0.69 -11.38
C ARG A 138 16.44 0.80 -11.42
N SER A 139 15.25 1.17 -11.86
CA SER A 139 14.81 2.57 -11.95
C SER A 139 14.82 3.30 -10.61
N PHE A 140 14.85 2.56 -9.51
CA PHE A 140 14.72 3.08 -8.16
C PHE A 140 15.93 2.74 -7.25
N GLU A 141 17.05 2.28 -7.80
CA GLU A 141 18.22 1.90 -7.00
C GLU A 141 18.75 3.05 -6.14
N ASN A 142 18.71 4.27 -6.66
CA ASN A 142 19.17 5.46 -5.94
C ASN A 142 18.28 5.83 -4.74
N ALA A 143 17.07 5.25 -4.64
CA ALA A 143 16.16 5.47 -3.53
C ALA A 143 16.46 4.58 -2.30
N ARG A 144 17.47 3.72 -2.38
CA ARG A 144 17.86 2.83 -1.27
C ARG A 144 18.47 3.62 -0.11
N PHE A 145 18.04 3.32 1.09
CA PHE A 145 18.64 3.86 2.31
C PHE A 145 20.11 3.44 2.43
N SER A 146 21.01 4.40 2.61
CA SER A 146 22.45 4.19 2.64
C SER A 146 22.97 3.39 1.45
N ASN A 147 22.38 3.57 0.26
CA ASN A 147 22.69 2.86 -0.99
C ASN A 147 22.59 1.33 -0.91
N LYS A 148 21.94 0.80 0.11
CA LYS A 148 21.87 -0.64 0.36
C LYS A 148 20.45 -1.15 0.61
N HIS A 149 19.72 -0.57 1.55
CA HIS A 149 18.47 -1.15 2.05
C HIS A 149 17.24 -0.51 1.43
N TRP A 150 16.25 -1.33 1.13
CA TRP A 150 14.91 -0.88 0.80
C TRP A 150 14.15 -0.54 2.07
N LEU A 151 13.64 0.68 2.14
CA LEU A 151 12.83 1.10 3.28
C LEU A 151 11.42 0.55 3.15
N ILE A 152 10.98 -0.19 4.16
CA ILE A 152 9.61 -0.70 4.25
C ILE A 152 8.99 -0.15 5.52
N ILE A 153 7.96 0.68 5.35
CA ILE A 153 7.17 1.18 6.48
C ILE A 153 6.05 0.19 6.74
N VAL A 154 5.87 -0.18 8.01
CA VAL A 154 4.74 -0.98 8.48
C VAL A 154 3.86 -0.12 9.38
N ASP A 155 2.57 -0.15 9.12
CA ASP A 155 1.58 0.55 9.91
C ASP A 155 0.19 -0.05 9.68
N ALA A 156 -0.68 0.00 10.70
CA ALA A 156 -2.03 -0.51 10.58
C ALA A 156 -3.03 0.59 10.23
N THR A 157 -4.09 0.21 9.53
CA THR A 157 -5.16 1.12 9.20
C THR A 157 -6.52 0.43 9.26
N GLN A 158 -7.53 1.19 9.69
CA GLN A 158 -8.91 0.73 9.71
C GLN A 158 -9.53 0.91 8.32
N ILE A 159 -10.11 -0.18 7.79
CA ILE A 159 -10.77 -0.21 6.48
C ILE A 159 -12.30 -0.31 6.60
N TYR A 160 -12.81 -0.68 7.76
CA TYR A 160 -14.24 -0.77 8.03
C TYR A 160 -14.56 -0.47 9.48
N THR A 161 -15.72 0.14 9.74
CA THR A 161 -16.28 0.32 11.08
C THR A 161 -17.81 0.40 11.01
N SER A 162 -18.49 -0.24 11.97
CA SER A 162 -19.95 -0.17 12.11
C SER A 162 -20.37 -0.52 13.55
N ASN A 163 -21.48 0.06 13.97
CA ASN A 163 -22.14 -0.31 15.23
C ASN A 163 -23.25 -1.36 15.05
N LYS A 164 -23.61 -1.66 13.80
CA LYS A 164 -24.75 -2.54 13.49
C LYS A 164 -24.36 -3.74 12.64
N LYS A 165 -23.65 -3.52 11.53
CA LYS A 165 -23.27 -4.56 10.57
C LYS A 165 -21.92 -5.16 10.97
N HIS A 166 -21.85 -6.47 11.09
CA HIS A 166 -20.62 -7.19 11.44
C HIS A 166 -20.62 -8.60 10.83
N CYS A 167 -19.46 -9.19 10.77
CA CYS A 167 -19.21 -10.59 10.45
C CYS A 167 -18.39 -11.23 11.58
N ASP A 168 -18.21 -12.55 11.53
CA ASP A 168 -17.49 -13.31 12.56
C ASP A 168 -16.01 -12.94 12.69
N ASN A 169 -15.41 -12.42 11.61
CA ASN A 169 -14.01 -11.98 11.56
C ASN A 169 -13.77 -10.56 12.12
N CYS A 170 -14.85 -9.83 12.44
CA CYS A 170 -14.73 -8.46 12.96
C CYS A 170 -13.97 -8.41 14.29
N LEU A 171 -13.07 -7.44 14.40
CA LEU A 171 -12.58 -7.00 15.71
C LEU A 171 -13.65 -6.16 16.40
N THR A 172 -13.67 -6.20 17.73
CA THR A 172 -14.66 -5.47 18.53
C THR A 172 -14.00 -4.47 19.48
N LYS A 173 -14.64 -3.34 19.67
CA LYS A 173 -14.27 -2.35 20.68
C LYS A 173 -15.50 -1.95 21.48
N THR A 174 -15.48 -2.21 22.79
CA THR A 174 -16.54 -1.83 23.72
C THR A 174 -16.27 -0.43 24.26
N HIS A 175 -17.29 0.41 24.21
CA HIS A 175 -17.31 1.75 24.77
C HIS A 175 -18.32 1.78 25.91
N ILE A 176 -17.91 2.32 27.05
CA ILE A 176 -18.78 2.55 28.21
C ILE A 176 -18.93 4.05 28.32
N ASN A 177 -20.15 4.54 28.22
CA ASN A 177 -20.44 5.94 28.49
C ASN A 177 -20.26 6.18 29.98
N LYS A 178 -19.36 7.07 30.35
CA LYS A 178 -19.02 7.34 31.76
C LYS A 178 -20.16 8.02 32.54
N GLU A 179 -21.07 8.69 31.85
CA GLU A 179 -22.18 9.43 32.47
C GLU A 179 -23.43 8.58 32.60
N THR A 180 -23.76 7.78 31.58
CA THR A 180 -25.00 6.98 31.54
C THR A 180 -24.78 5.51 31.91
N GLY A 181 -23.54 5.03 31.93
CA GLY A 181 -23.21 3.61 32.10
C GLY A 181 -23.57 2.74 30.89
N GLU A 182 -24.05 3.34 29.81
CA GLU A 182 -24.49 2.60 28.61
C GLU A 182 -23.29 1.96 27.90
N ILE A 183 -23.42 0.70 27.54
CA ILE A 183 -22.41 -0.08 26.85
C ILE A 183 -22.75 -0.13 25.36
N SER A 184 -21.84 0.31 24.51
CA SER A 184 -21.95 0.17 23.05
C SER A 184 -20.76 -0.58 22.47
N THR A 185 -20.98 -1.36 21.43
CA THR A 185 -19.94 -2.12 20.74
C THR A 185 -19.77 -1.61 19.31
N THR A 186 -18.52 -1.35 18.93
CA THR A 186 -18.14 -1.01 17.56
C THR A 186 -17.40 -2.20 16.96
N TYR A 187 -17.81 -2.61 15.77
CA TYR A 187 -17.18 -3.66 14.96
C TYR A 187 -16.30 -3.02 13.90
N HIS A 188 -15.12 -3.59 13.66
CA HIS A 188 -14.18 -3.03 12.68
C HIS A 188 -13.27 -4.07 12.05
N HIS A 189 -12.79 -3.77 10.85
CA HIS A 189 -11.68 -4.49 10.20
C HIS A 189 -10.49 -3.57 10.04
N ASN A 190 -9.34 -4.10 10.37
CA ASN A 190 -8.05 -3.44 10.23
C ASN A 190 -7.15 -4.25 9.30
N VAL A 191 -6.24 -3.55 8.63
CA VAL A 191 -5.17 -4.16 7.86
C VAL A 191 -3.83 -3.61 8.33
N LEU A 192 -2.83 -4.47 8.33
CA LEU A 192 -1.44 -4.09 8.47
C LEU A 192 -0.80 -4.08 7.10
N GLU A 193 -0.28 -2.93 6.68
CA GLU A 193 0.38 -2.73 5.41
C GLU A 193 1.90 -2.66 5.56
N ALA A 194 2.60 -3.33 4.65
CA ALA A 194 4.00 -3.07 4.38
C ALA A 194 4.09 -2.25 3.10
N LYS A 195 4.60 -1.03 3.20
CA LYS A 195 4.75 -0.13 2.04
C LYS A 195 6.20 0.22 1.79
N LEU A 196 6.64 0.00 0.55
CA LEU A 196 7.97 0.34 0.06
C LEU A 196 8.04 1.85 -0.22
N VAL A 197 9.01 2.51 0.40
CA VAL A 197 9.28 3.94 0.20
C VAL A 197 10.31 4.12 -0.90
N ILE A 198 9.93 4.80 -1.96
CA ILE A 198 10.80 5.11 -3.10
C ILE A 198 10.89 6.64 -3.24
N GLY A 199 12.08 7.19 -2.95
CA GLY A 199 12.25 8.64 -2.91
C GLY A 199 11.43 9.28 -1.79
N ASP A 200 10.88 10.46 -2.05
CA ASP A 200 10.14 11.21 -1.03
C ASP A 200 8.63 10.95 -1.06
N ASN A 201 8.06 10.61 -2.22
CA ASN A 201 6.61 10.66 -2.42
C ASN A 201 6.02 9.45 -3.17
N LEU A 202 6.75 8.34 -3.34
CA LEU A 202 6.21 7.13 -3.94
C LEU A 202 6.15 6.04 -2.87
N ILE A 203 4.94 5.66 -2.49
CA ILE A 203 4.65 4.75 -1.36
C ILE A 203 3.85 3.57 -1.87
N ILE A 204 4.55 2.49 -2.18
CA ILE A 204 3.99 1.33 -2.87
C ILE A 204 3.67 0.22 -1.87
N SER A 205 2.42 -0.27 -1.85
CA SER A 205 2.04 -1.45 -1.10
C SER A 205 2.75 -2.70 -1.64
N ILE A 206 3.39 -3.46 -0.76
CA ILE A 206 4.14 -4.67 -1.14
C ILE A 206 3.64 -5.93 -0.45
N ALA A 207 2.98 -5.81 0.69
CA ALA A 207 2.33 -6.90 1.40
C ALA A 207 1.24 -6.35 2.33
N THR A 208 0.18 -7.11 2.50
CA THR A 208 -0.96 -6.82 3.37
C THR A 208 -1.20 -7.99 4.30
N GLU A 209 -1.53 -7.70 5.55
CA GLU A 209 -2.01 -8.69 6.50
C GLU A 209 -3.30 -8.20 7.14
N PHE A 210 -4.37 -8.98 7.03
CA PHE A 210 -5.64 -8.64 7.64
C PHE A 210 -5.61 -8.98 9.13
N ILE A 211 -6.00 -8.01 9.96
CA ILE A 211 -6.09 -8.20 11.42
C ILE A 211 -7.52 -8.63 11.70
N GLU A 212 -7.71 -9.92 11.93
CA GLU A 212 -9.03 -10.54 11.99
C GLU A 212 -9.12 -11.58 13.12
N ASN A 213 -10.31 -11.76 13.67
CA ASN A 213 -10.56 -12.86 14.58
C ASN A 213 -10.78 -14.14 13.76
N ASP A 214 -9.99 -15.16 14.04
CA ASP A 214 -10.20 -16.48 13.46
C ASP A 214 -11.27 -17.23 14.28
N SER A 215 -12.30 -17.76 13.60
CA SER A 215 -13.33 -18.59 14.22
C SER A 215 -12.75 -19.83 14.91
N THR A 216 -11.70 -20.41 14.37
CA THR A 216 -11.01 -21.56 14.95
C THR A 216 -10.29 -21.21 16.26
N ASP A 217 -9.73 -20.01 16.38
CA ASP A 217 -9.14 -19.51 17.62
C ASP A 217 -10.22 -19.21 18.67
N ALA A 218 -11.41 -18.74 18.26
CA ALA A 218 -12.54 -18.53 19.12
C ALA A 218 -13.04 -19.85 19.75
N GLU A 219 -13.13 -20.92 18.95
CA GLU A 219 -13.51 -22.26 19.45
C GLU A 219 -12.47 -22.88 20.38
N LYS A 220 -11.18 -22.74 20.06
CA LYS A 220 -10.08 -23.20 20.91
C LYS A 220 -10.07 -22.48 22.26
N GLN A 221 -10.29 -21.17 22.27
CA GLN A 221 -10.32 -20.36 23.48
C GLN A 221 -11.55 -20.68 24.37
N LYS A 222 -12.73 -20.94 23.76
CA LYS A 222 -13.91 -21.43 24.47
C LYS A 222 -13.65 -22.79 25.12
N LYS A 223 -12.99 -23.72 24.43
CA LYS A 223 -12.59 -25.02 24.96
C LYS A 223 -11.56 -24.92 26.10
N MET A 224 -10.77 -23.84 26.14
CA MET A 224 -9.79 -23.57 27.20
C MET A 224 -10.37 -22.80 28.40
N GLY A 225 -11.67 -22.54 28.45
CA GLY A 225 -12.35 -21.88 29.57
C GLY A 225 -12.00 -20.39 29.75
N GLN A 226 -11.49 -19.74 28.71
CA GLN A 226 -11.17 -18.29 28.76
C GLN A 226 -12.45 -17.47 28.51
N GLU A 227 -12.91 -16.76 29.51
CA GLU A 227 -14.10 -15.90 29.45
C GLU A 227 -13.96 -14.70 28.48
N LYS A 228 -12.75 -14.28 28.13
CA LYS A 228 -12.48 -13.19 27.16
C LYS A 228 -11.58 -13.67 26.04
N LEU A 229 -12.14 -13.70 24.85
CA LEU A 229 -11.40 -13.91 23.60
C LEU A 229 -10.28 -12.87 23.45
N LYS A 230 -9.04 -13.32 23.36
CA LYS A 230 -7.92 -12.45 23.04
C LYS A 230 -7.91 -12.20 21.55
N GLN A 231 -8.46 -11.09 21.13
CA GLN A 231 -8.52 -10.65 19.74
C GLN A 231 -7.14 -10.62 19.08
N ASP A 232 -7.12 -10.72 17.77
CA ASP A 232 -5.93 -10.46 16.97
C ASP A 232 -5.47 -9.00 17.13
N CYS A 233 -4.20 -8.77 16.90
CA CYS A 233 -3.61 -7.45 17.07
C CYS A 233 -2.45 -7.22 16.08
N GLU A 234 -2.09 -5.97 15.92
CA GLU A 234 -1.05 -5.51 15.00
C GLU A 234 0.29 -6.25 15.15
N LEU A 235 0.73 -6.52 16.38
CA LEU A 235 1.99 -7.25 16.61
C LEU A 235 1.92 -8.73 16.23
N LYS A 236 0.76 -9.37 16.36
CA LYS A 236 0.55 -10.73 15.86
C LYS A 236 0.52 -10.74 14.34
N ALA A 237 -0.22 -9.80 13.75
CA ALA A 237 -0.28 -9.62 12.30
C ALA A 237 1.11 -9.34 11.71
N PHE A 238 1.96 -8.57 12.40
CA PHE A 238 3.34 -8.32 11.95
C PHE A 238 4.17 -9.59 11.78
N LYS A 239 3.99 -10.60 12.62
CA LYS A 239 4.69 -11.88 12.46
C LYS A 239 4.33 -12.55 11.14
N ARG A 240 3.02 -12.63 10.83
CA ARG A 240 2.51 -13.20 9.57
C ARG A 240 2.94 -12.37 8.36
N LEU A 241 2.87 -11.04 8.48
CA LEU A 241 3.34 -10.11 7.44
C LEU A 241 4.82 -10.29 7.14
N ALA A 242 5.66 -10.46 8.16
CA ALA A 242 7.09 -10.70 8.00
C ALA A 242 7.39 -12.03 7.28
N GLU A 243 6.61 -13.08 7.54
CA GLU A 243 6.69 -14.35 6.81
C GLU A 243 6.31 -14.18 5.34
N LYS A 244 5.21 -13.45 5.04
CA LYS A 244 4.81 -13.09 3.67
C LYS A 244 5.91 -12.32 2.95
N LEU A 245 6.49 -11.32 3.58
CA LEU A 245 7.60 -10.52 3.03
C LEU A 245 8.83 -11.40 2.74
N LYS A 246 9.20 -12.28 3.68
CA LYS A 246 10.34 -13.18 3.49
C LYS A 246 10.11 -14.19 2.39
N LYS A 247 8.93 -14.78 2.30
CA LYS A 247 8.54 -15.70 1.21
C LYS A 247 8.64 -15.01 -0.15
N SER A 248 8.10 -13.78 -0.26
CA SER A 248 7.99 -13.05 -1.52
C SER A 248 9.31 -12.42 -1.96
N PHE A 249 10.13 -11.90 -1.02
CA PHE A 249 11.31 -11.10 -1.30
C PHE A 249 12.60 -11.67 -0.65
N LYS A 250 12.82 -12.95 -0.75
CA LYS A 250 13.82 -13.80 -0.04
C LYS A 250 15.17 -13.15 0.28
N ARG A 251 15.77 -12.40 -0.67
CA ARG A 251 17.12 -11.81 -0.56
C ARG A 251 17.13 -10.29 -0.58
N LEU A 252 15.97 -9.66 -0.54
CA LEU A 252 15.89 -8.21 -0.57
C LEU A 252 16.50 -7.64 0.73
N PRO A 253 17.46 -6.71 0.64
CA PRO A 253 18.00 -6.05 1.82
C PRO A 253 16.97 -5.03 2.34
N ILE A 254 16.25 -5.39 3.37
CA ILE A 254 15.14 -4.62 3.95
C ILE A 254 15.61 -3.85 5.18
N CYS A 255 15.10 -2.62 5.34
CA CYS A 255 15.10 -1.90 6.60
C CYS A 255 13.64 -1.61 6.99
N ILE A 256 13.16 -2.20 8.07
CA ILE A 256 11.81 -2.01 8.59
C ILE A 256 11.73 -0.68 9.35
N MET A 257 10.69 0.07 9.05
CA MET A 257 10.32 1.29 9.78
C MET A 257 8.90 1.13 10.35
N GLY A 258 8.70 1.63 11.56
CA GLY A 258 7.39 1.59 12.22
C GLY A 258 7.30 2.63 13.32
N ASP A 259 6.15 2.70 13.96
CA ASP A 259 5.94 3.54 15.13
C ASP A 259 6.56 2.91 16.40
N SER A 260 6.36 3.55 17.56
CA SER A 260 6.95 3.09 18.82
C SER A 260 6.36 1.78 19.36
N LEU A 261 5.24 1.30 18.83
CA LEU A 261 4.69 -0.02 19.15
C LEU A 261 5.63 -1.14 18.70
N TYR A 262 6.35 -0.92 17.62
CA TYR A 262 7.32 -1.86 17.06
C TYR A 262 8.70 -1.83 17.75
N ALA A 263 8.96 -0.89 18.66
CA ALA A 263 10.19 -0.88 19.46
C ALA A 263 10.10 -1.96 20.55
N ASN A 264 10.23 -3.23 20.15
CA ASN A 264 10.06 -4.37 21.03
C ASN A 264 10.91 -5.58 20.58
N GLU A 265 11.11 -6.52 21.50
CA GLU A 265 11.90 -7.71 21.26
C GLU A 265 11.42 -8.58 20.10
N THR A 266 10.11 -8.68 19.90
CA THR A 266 9.52 -9.49 18.82
C THR A 266 9.99 -9.00 17.45
N LEU A 267 9.91 -7.68 17.20
CA LEU A 267 10.41 -7.11 15.95
C LEU A 267 11.91 -7.34 15.80
N PHE A 268 12.70 -7.09 16.83
CA PHE A 268 14.15 -7.23 16.77
C PHE A 268 14.56 -8.65 16.41
N LYS A 269 13.96 -9.68 17.05
CA LYS A 269 14.20 -11.09 16.73
C LYS A 269 13.81 -11.44 15.28
N ILE A 270 12.69 -10.94 14.79
CA ILE A 270 12.25 -11.16 13.41
C ILE A 270 13.24 -10.54 12.43
N CYS A 271 13.69 -9.31 12.67
CA CYS A 271 14.67 -8.65 11.81
C CYS A 271 16.01 -9.40 11.79
N GLU A 272 16.52 -9.81 12.94
CA GLU A 272 17.75 -10.59 13.05
C GLU A 272 17.66 -11.93 12.31
N ALA A 273 16.60 -12.70 12.53
CA ALA A 273 16.39 -13.98 11.87
C ALA A 273 16.32 -13.86 10.34
N ASN A 274 15.78 -12.73 9.85
CA ASN A 274 15.64 -12.46 8.41
C ASN A 274 16.82 -11.71 7.79
N LYS A 275 17.81 -11.29 8.59
CA LYS A 275 18.92 -10.41 8.19
C LYS A 275 18.42 -9.07 7.65
N TRP A 276 17.41 -8.52 8.28
CA TRP A 276 16.85 -7.19 8.02
C TRP A 276 17.36 -6.19 9.04
N GLU A 277 17.47 -4.95 8.62
CA GLU A 277 17.73 -3.83 9.50
C GLU A 277 16.41 -3.20 9.96
N TYR A 278 16.46 -2.38 11.00
CA TYR A 278 15.32 -1.60 11.43
C TYR A 278 15.71 -0.18 11.85
N LEU A 279 14.76 0.73 11.69
CA LEU A 279 14.79 2.12 12.17
C LEU A 279 13.39 2.48 12.69
N ILE A 280 13.17 2.27 13.98
CA ILE A 280 11.85 2.34 14.61
C ILE A 280 11.75 3.63 15.44
N ARG A 281 10.59 4.29 15.38
CA ARG A 281 10.30 5.41 16.28
C ARG A 281 10.46 4.93 17.72
N PHE A 282 11.24 5.68 18.52
CA PHE A 282 11.49 5.34 19.90
C PHE A 282 10.82 6.35 20.82
N LYS A 283 10.29 5.87 21.94
CA LYS A 283 9.78 6.64 23.08
C LYS A 283 10.32 6.02 24.35
N ASP A 284 10.59 6.81 25.35
CA ASP A 284 11.18 6.33 26.60
C ASP A 284 10.38 5.19 27.25
N GLY A 285 9.05 5.25 27.17
CA GLY A 285 8.18 4.19 27.68
C GLY A 285 8.17 2.90 26.87
N SER A 286 8.77 2.84 25.66
CA SER A 286 8.81 1.62 24.86
C SER A 286 9.76 0.57 25.45
N ILE A 287 10.98 1.00 25.81
CA ILE A 287 12.00 0.16 26.48
C ILE A 287 12.69 1.04 27.52
N PRO A 288 12.18 1.11 28.78
CA PRO A 288 12.68 2.03 29.80
C PRO A 288 14.17 1.87 30.10
N SER A 289 14.70 0.64 30.14
CA SER A 289 16.13 0.39 30.41
C SER A 289 17.04 1.00 29.36
N VAL A 290 16.68 0.87 28.08
CA VAL A 290 17.43 1.48 26.95
C VAL A 290 17.33 3.01 27.00
N ALA A 291 16.17 3.52 27.33
CA ALA A 291 15.95 4.98 27.44
C ALA A 291 16.80 5.57 28.56
N GLU A 292 16.82 4.95 29.73
CA GLU A 292 17.62 5.38 30.89
C GLU A 292 19.11 5.42 30.53
N GLU A 293 19.64 4.34 29.96
CA GLU A 293 21.04 4.28 29.55
C GLU A 293 21.36 5.31 28.45
N PHE A 294 20.50 5.47 27.46
CA PHE A 294 20.63 6.50 26.44
C PHE A 294 20.72 7.91 27.05
N HIS A 295 19.83 8.25 27.99
CA HIS A 295 19.84 9.56 28.62
C HIS A 295 21.07 9.82 29.50
N LYS A 296 21.63 8.78 30.12
CA LYS A 296 22.89 8.89 30.88
C LYS A 296 24.09 9.12 29.95
N LEU A 297 24.19 8.37 28.85
CA LEU A 297 25.36 8.36 27.98
C LEU A 297 25.37 9.49 26.95
N LYS A 298 24.22 9.93 26.46
CA LYS A 298 24.14 10.91 25.37
C LYS A 298 24.81 12.26 25.64
N ASN A 299 25.03 12.61 26.92
CA ASN A 299 25.72 13.83 27.31
C ASN A 299 27.21 13.63 27.62
N ILE A 300 27.63 12.39 27.83
CA ILE A 300 29.00 11.99 28.12
C ILE A 300 29.77 11.79 26.82
N GLU A 301 29.18 11.15 25.84
CA GLU A 301 29.78 10.84 24.54
C GLU A 301 29.80 12.05 23.59
N LYS A 302 30.57 13.09 23.92
CA LYS A 302 30.65 14.35 23.12
C LYS A 302 31.04 14.15 21.65
N LYS A 303 31.68 13.03 21.30
CA LYS A 303 32.04 12.69 19.91
C LYS A 303 30.85 12.30 19.05
N ASN A 304 29.75 11.88 19.65
CA ASN A 304 28.52 11.40 18.98
C ASN A 304 27.46 12.49 18.88
N HIS A 305 27.89 13.71 18.54
CA HIS A 305 27.01 14.86 18.41
C HIS A 305 27.19 15.56 17.07
N THR A 306 26.09 16.07 16.55
CA THR A 306 26.04 17.17 15.58
C THR A 306 25.18 18.29 16.19
N ILE A 307 24.98 19.41 15.48
CA ILE A 307 24.14 20.53 15.94
C ILE A 307 22.74 20.04 16.32
N ASP A 308 22.17 19.14 15.47
CA ASP A 308 20.77 18.72 15.58
C ASP A 308 20.61 17.27 16.07
N CYS A 309 21.67 16.48 16.12
CA CYS A 309 21.60 15.05 16.45
C CYS A 309 22.50 14.69 17.62
N LYS A 310 22.00 13.83 18.51
CA LYS A 310 22.78 13.11 19.52
C LYS A 310 22.48 11.62 19.39
N TRP A 311 23.49 10.77 19.55
CA TRP A 311 23.27 9.33 19.50
C TRP A 311 24.20 8.57 20.44
N VAL A 312 23.79 7.39 20.83
CA VAL A 312 24.56 6.42 21.58
C VAL A 312 24.47 5.08 20.83
N ASN A 313 25.60 4.48 20.56
CA ASN A 313 25.67 3.17 19.95
C ASN A 313 25.90 2.08 20.99
N GLU A 314 25.49 0.86 20.64
CA GLU A 314 25.81 -0.36 21.39
C GLU A 314 25.24 -0.36 22.82
N ILE A 315 24.06 0.23 23.03
CA ILE A 315 23.33 0.12 24.28
C ILE A 315 22.87 -1.33 24.45
N GLY A 316 23.17 -1.92 25.62
CA GLY A 316 22.80 -3.28 25.96
C GLY A 316 21.29 -3.45 26.08
N TYR A 317 20.72 -4.44 25.40
CA TYR A 317 19.32 -4.84 25.56
C TYR A 317 19.17 -6.34 25.46
N LYS A 318 18.99 -7.02 26.60
CA LYS A 318 18.94 -8.48 26.71
C LYS A 318 20.21 -9.15 26.11
N ASP A 319 20.03 -9.93 25.06
CA ASP A 319 21.05 -10.69 24.33
C ASP A 319 21.67 -9.95 23.13
N ARG A 320 21.37 -8.64 22.98
CA ARG A 320 21.79 -7.81 21.84
C ARG A 320 22.21 -6.43 22.24
N THR A 321 22.74 -5.69 21.27
CA THR A 321 22.95 -4.25 21.37
C THR A 321 22.04 -3.50 20.39
N VAL A 322 21.65 -2.30 20.78
CA VAL A 322 20.84 -1.40 19.97
C VAL A 322 21.47 -0.01 19.92
N ASN A 323 21.15 0.76 18.90
CA ASN A 323 21.62 2.12 18.72
C ASN A 323 20.45 3.07 18.82
N VAL A 324 20.59 4.14 19.60
CA VAL A 324 19.52 5.13 19.80
C VAL A 324 20.01 6.51 19.38
N MET A 325 19.17 7.24 18.68
CA MET A 325 19.45 8.64 18.33
C MET A 325 18.28 9.55 18.66
N GLU A 326 18.63 10.79 18.96
CA GLU A 326 17.75 11.92 19.15
C GLU A 326 18.03 12.97 18.08
N PHE A 327 16.98 13.53 17.50
CA PHE A 327 17.05 14.62 16.54
C PHE A 327 16.16 15.77 16.99
N ARG A 328 16.73 16.97 17.05
CA ARG A 328 16.01 18.20 17.33
C ARG A 328 15.68 18.93 16.04
N LEU A 329 14.41 19.16 15.82
CA LEU A 329 13.90 19.97 14.73
C LEU A 329 13.40 21.30 15.30
N GLU A 330 13.96 22.40 14.81
CA GLU A 330 13.48 23.74 15.12
C GLU A 330 12.84 24.33 13.86
N GLU A 331 11.50 24.49 13.90
CA GLU A 331 10.73 25.08 12.81
C GLU A 331 9.89 26.22 13.39
N LYS A 332 10.14 27.43 12.92
CA LYS A 332 9.49 28.65 13.40
C LYS A 332 9.49 28.67 14.92
N ASP A 333 8.84 28.92 15.76
CA ASP A 333 8.92 28.96 17.23
C ASP A 333 8.70 27.61 17.93
N LYS A 334 8.67 26.49 17.17
CA LYS A 334 8.41 25.15 17.72
C LYS A 334 9.65 24.27 17.70
N LYS A 335 10.03 23.78 18.90
CA LYS A 335 11.08 22.76 19.07
C LYS A 335 10.43 21.39 19.20
N THR A 336 10.71 20.51 18.25
CA THR A 336 10.19 19.12 18.28
C THR A 336 11.35 18.14 18.38
N MET A 337 11.23 17.17 19.29
CA MET A 337 12.24 16.14 19.50
C MET A 337 11.77 14.81 18.95
N PHE A 338 12.61 14.17 18.19
CA PHE A 338 12.37 12.84 17.63
C PHE A 338 13.43 11.88 18.11
N GLN A 339 13.05 10.66 18.47
CA GLN A 339 13.99 9.59 18.81
C GLN A 339 13.72 8.35 17.96
N TRP A 340 14.79 7.63 17.61
CA TRP A 340 14.71 6.36 16.92
C TRP A 340 15.69 5.34 17.52
N ILE A 341 15.27 4.08 17.50
CA ILE A 341 16.10 2.92 17.82
C ILE A 341 16.41 2.16 16.53
N SER A 342 17.65 1.72 16.37
CA SER A 342 18.12 1.06 15.14
C SER A 342 19.08 -0.08 15.42
N SER A 343 19.06 -1.11 14.56
CA SER A 343 20.09 -2.14 14.50
C SER A 343 21.42 -1.63 13.92
N MET A 344 21.36 -0.59 13.08
CA MET A 344 22.52 -0.08 12.37
C MET A 344 23.29 0.94 13.22
N ARG A 345 24.62 0.81 13.22
CA ARG A 345 25.53 1.78 13.88
C ARG A 345 25.38 3.16 13.27
N ILE A 346 25.21 4.16 14.12
CA ILE A 346 25.05 5.57 13.74
C ILE A 346 26.42 6.26 13.79
N THR A 347 26.76 6.94 12.70
CA THR A 347 28.01 7.71 12.59
C THR A 347 27.69 9.17 12.31
N LYS A 348 28.65 10.08 12.56
CA LYS A 348 28.49 11.52 12.34
C LYS A 348 28.08 11.84 10.91
N SER A 349 28.65 11.15 9.92
CA SER A 349 28.31 11.33 8.49
C SER A 349 26.92 10.83 8.12
N LYS A 350 26.36 9.87 8.86
CA LYS A 350 25.06 9.26 8.58
C LYS A 350 23.93 9.79 9.47
N ALA A 351 24.22 10.47 10.58
CA ALA A 351 23.21 10.89 11.56
C ALA A 351 22.07 11.70 10.93
N LYS A 352 22.38 12.67 10.06
CA LYS A 352 21.39 13.47 9.34
C LYS A 352 20.51 12.61 8.41
N ILE A 353 21.11 11.64 7.71
CA ILE A 353 20.40 10.73 6.81
C ILE A 353 19.44 9.84 7.63
N PHE A 354 19.87 9.33 8.80
CA PHE A 354 19.02 8.57 9.71
C PHE A 354 17.81 9.38 10.19
N ALA A 355 18.03 10.63 10.61
CA ALA A 355 16.97 11.53 11.04
C ALA A 355 15.95 11.81 9.91
N GLN A 356 16.43 12.16 8.73
CA GLN A 356 15.59 12.40 7.56
C GLN A 356 14.80 11.13 7.16
N THR A 357 15.47 9.97 7.18
CA THR A 357 14.84 8.69 6.89
C THR A 357 13.79 8.32 7.92
N GLY A 358 14.08 8.46 9.22
CA GLY A 358 13.14 8.18 10.30
C GLY A 358 11.87 9.04 10.21
N ARG A 359 11.97 10.27 9.70
CA ARG A 359 10.81 11.13 9.43
C ARG A 359 9.93 10.64 8.28
N LYS A 360 10.46 9.86 7.34
CA LYS A 360 9.67 9.29 6.22
C LYS A 360 8.57 8.32 6.68
N ARG A 361 8.59 7.86 7.94
CA ARG A 361 7.47 7.08 8.48
C ARG A 361 6.12 7.79 8.31
N TRP A 362 6.08 9.11 8.43
CA TRP A 362 4.86 9.90 8.23
C TRP A 362 4.30 9.79 6.81
N ASN A 363 5.10 9.36 5.85
CA ASN A 363 4.65 9.23 4.47
C ASN A 363 3.60 8.11 4.32
N ILE A 364 3.62 7.05 5.16
CA ILE A 364 2.58 6.03 5.09
C ILE A 364 1.22 6.59 5.52
N GLU A 365 1.20 7.46 6.53
CA GLU A 365 -0.03 8.11 7.00
C GLU A 365 -0.52 9.15 5.97
N ASN A 366 0.36 10.05 5.53
CA ASN A 366 0.00 11.20 4.70
C ASN A 366 -0.17 10.85 3.22
N GLU A 367 0.86 10.25 2.62
CA GLU A 367 0.90 9.92 1.19
C GLU A 367 0.31 8.53 0.89
N GLY A 368 0.22 7.66 1.90
CA GLY A 368 -0.39 6.35 1.81
C GLY A 368 -1.86 6.38 2.23
N PHE A 369 -2.14 6.18 3.52
CA PHE A 369 -3.50 5.94 4.00
C PHE A 369 -4.43 7.15 3.91
N ASN A 370 -3.94 8.36 4.20
CA ASN A 370 -4.80 9.54 4.14
C ASN A 370 -5.29 9.82 2.72
N ILE A 371 -4.41 9.66 1.72
CA ILE A 371 -4.80 9.77 0.31
C ILE A 371 -5.82 8.70 -0.05
N GLN A 372 -5.58 7.45 0.34
CA GLN A 372 -6.47 6.34 0.03
C GLN A 372 -7.83 6.43 0.73
N LYS A 373 -7.90 7.04 1.93
CA LYS A 373 -9.15 7.18 2.71
C LYS A 373 -9.99 8.39 2.33
N ASN A 374 -9.33 9.51 2.06
CA ASN A 374 -10.01 10.83 2.05
C ASN A 374 -9.94 11.55 0.71
N HIS A 375 -9.05 11.12 -0.20
CA HIS A 375 -8.83 11.82 -1.47
C HIS A 375 -8.98 10.92 -2.69
N ARG A 376 -8.81 9.58 -2.50
CA ARG A 376 -8.85 8.59 -3.58
C ARG A 376 -9.42 7.30 -2.99
N TYR A 377 -10.10 6.48 -3.73
CA TYR A 377 -10.57 5.12 -3.39
C TYR A 377 -11.59 4.98 -2.26
N GLU A 378 -11.67 5.90 -1.30
CA GLU A 378 -12.54 5.78 -0.12
C GLU A 378 -12.47 4.39 0.53
N ILE A 379 -11.25 3.92 0.87
CA ILE A 379 -11.03 2.54 1.34
C ILE A 379 -11.85 2.12 2.56
N LYS A 380 -12.52 3.06 3.22
CA LYS A 380 -13.48 2.79 4.28
C LYS A 380 -14.87 2.41 3.77
N HIS A 381 -15.14 2.62 2.47
CA HIS A 381 -16.39 2.23 1.84
C HIS A 381 -16.36 0.76 1.46
N MET A 382 -17.31 -0.01 1.98
CA MET A 382 -17.44 -1.41 1.60
C MET A 382 -18.06 -1.57 0.23
N ASN A 383 -17.37 -2.28 -0.66
CA ASN A 383 -17.90 -2.68 -1.96
C ASN A 383 -18.67 -4.02 -1.89
N SER A 384 -18.56 -4.76 -0.80
CA SER A 384 -19.29 -5.98 -0.48
C SER A 384 -19.49 -6.12 1.03
N LEU A 385 -20.52 -6.84 1.45
CA LEU A 385 -20.74 -7.27 2.84
C LEU A 385 -20.04 -8.58 3.16
N ASN A 386 -19.67 -9.35 2.15
CA ASN A 386 -18.85 -10.55 2.31
C ASN A 386 -17.40 -10.14 2.61
N TYR A 387 -16.82 -10.74 3.63
CA TYR A 387 -15.49 -10.35 4.09
C TYR A 387 -14.39 -10.73 3.10
N ASN A 388 -14.49 -11.89 2.43
CA ASN A 388 -13.53 -12.29 1.42
C ASN A 388 -13.54 -11.34 0.22
N ALA A 389 -14.74 -11.02 -0.30
CA ALA A 389 -14.87 -10.02 -1.36
C ALA A 389 -14.33 -8.63 -0.93
N MET A 390 -14.51 -8.23 0.34
CA MET A 390 -13.93 -6.99 0.88
C MET A 390 -12.40 -7.01 0.83
N LYS A 391 -11.77 -8.13 1.18
CA LYS A 391 -10.31 -8.32 1.09
C LYS A 391 -9.82 -8.16 -0.36
N ILE A 392 -10.48 -8.83 -1.31
CA ILE A 392 -10.14 -8.75 -2.73
C ILE A 392 -10.25 -7.30 -3.24
N HIS A 393 -11.34 -6.61 -2.94
CA HIS A 393 -11.51 -5.19 -3.30
C HIS A 393 -10.39 -4.32 -2.75
N TYR A 394 -10.00 -4.52 -1.49
CA TYR A 394 -8.89 -3.79 -0.87
C TYR A 394 -7.56 -4.06 -1.59
N LEU A 395 -7.25 -5.31 -1.87
CA LEU A 395 -6.01 -5.69 -2.56
C LEU A 395 -5.95 -5.13 -3.99
N LEU A 396 -7.07 -5.16 -4.73
CA LEU A 396 -7.17 -4.55 -6.07
C LEU A 396 -7.03 -3.02 -6.03
N THR A 397 -7.44 -2.38 -4.93
CA THR A 397 -7.16 -0.96 -4.71
C THR A 397 -5.65 -0.71 -4.61
N GLN A 398 -4.90 -1.58 -3.94
CA GLN A 398 -3.44 -1.45 -3.86
C GLN A 398 -2.77 -1.67 -5.23
N VAL A 399 -3.30 -2.58 -6.06
CA VAL A 399 -2.84 -2.78 -7.45
C VAL A 399 -3.06 -1.53 -8.29
N ALA A 400 -4.25 -0.94 -8.24
CA ALA A 400 -4.58 0.30 -8.94
C ALA A 400 -3.70 1.47 -8.49
N ASP A 401 -3.46 1.57 -7.19
CA ASP A 401 -2.64 2.62 -6.57
C ASP A 401 -1.18 2.59 -7.06
N ILE A 402 -0.60 1.41 -7.23
CA ILE A 402 0.75 1.27 -7.80
C ILE A 402 0.81 1.88 -9.20
N ILE A 403 -0.13 1.55 -10.07
CA ILE A 403 -0.15 2.03 -11.46
C ILE A 403 -0.35 3.55 -11.50
N LEU A 404 -1.30 4.07 -10.71
CA LEU A 404 -1.60 5.50 -10.67
C LEU A 404 -0.44 6.32 -10.11
N GLN A 405 0.20 5.89 -9.03
CA GLN A 405 1.37 6.59 -8.48
C GLN A 405 2.50 6.68 -9.50
N LEU A 406 2.76 5.61 -10.26
CA LEU A 406 3.78 5.61 -11.32
C LEU A 406 3.39 6.55 -12.46
N TYR A 407 2.13 6.54 -12.88
CA TYR A 407 1.62 7.45 -13.91
C TYR A 407 1.78 8.92 -13.51
N GLU A 408 1.34 9.29 -12.31
CA GLU A 408 1.44 10.66 -11.80
C GLU A 408 2.88 11.15 -11.66
N LYS A 409 3.80 10.26 -11.25
CA LYS A 409 5.22 10.63 -11.12
C LYS A 409 5.94 10.71 -12.46
N ARG A 410 5.43 10.05 -13.48
CA ARG A 410 5.95 10.14 -14.85
C ARG A 410 5.51 11.42 -15.53
N ASP A 411 4.26 11.80 -15.40
CA ASP A 411 3.65 12.88 -16.16
C ASP A 411 4.17 14.26 -15.70
N LYS A 412 4.89 14.92 -16.62
CA LYS A 412 5.49 16.23 -16.35
C LYS A 412 4.45 17.33 -16.19
N LEU A 413 3.32 17.22 -16.90
CA LEU A 413 2.27 18.21 -16.86
C LEU A 413 1.44 18.10 -15.59
N ILE A 414 1.09 16.88 -15.15
CA ILE A 414 0.44 16.65 -13.87
C ILE A 414 1.24 17.32 -12.75
N LYS A 415 2.58 17.12 -12.76
CA LYS A 415 3.49 17.75 -11.78
C LYS A 415 3.53 19.27 -11.91
N ALA A 416 3.67 19.79 -13.14
CA ALA A 416 3.81 21.22 -13.40
C ALA A 416 2.55 22.01 -13.06
N LEU A 417 1.37 21.45 -13.36
CA LEU A 417 0.08 22.08 -13.09
C LEU A 417 -0.44 21.79 -11.68
N LYS A 418 0.23 20.93 -10.90
CA LYS A 418 -0.26 20.45 -9.61
C LYS A 418 -1.70 19.94 -9.72
N THR A 419 -1.98 19.16 -10.76
CA THR A 419 -3.32 18.66 -11.07
C THR A 419 -3.86 17.84 -9.89
N THR A 420 -5.09 18.11 -9.48
CA THR A 420 -5.72 17.40 -8.37
C THR A 420 -6.03 15.94 -8.74
N ILE A 421 -6.03 15.05 -7.74
CA ILE A 421 -6.39 13.64 -7.90
C ILE A 421 -7.72 13.48 -8.64
N LYS A 422 -8.74 14.22 -8.20
CA LYS A 422 -10.07 14.20 -8.82
C LYS A 422 -10.04 14.55 -10.31
N LYS A 423 -9.24 15.54 -10.70
CA LYS A 423 -9.09 15.93 -12.11
C LYS A 423 -8.38 14.87 -12.93
N ILE A 424 -7.36 14.22 -12.37
CA ILE A 424 -6.64 13.12 -13.02
C ILE A 424 -7.61 11.97 -13.29
N SER A 425 -8.33 11.50 -12.29
CA SER A 425 -9.29 10.39 -12.41
C SER A 425 -10.42 10.71 -13.40
N SER A 426 -10.95 11.94 -13.38
CA SER A 426 -11.95 12.39 -14.32
C SER A 426 -11.42 12.39 -15.76
N ASN A 427 -10.18 12.87 -15.99
CA ASN A 427 -9.56 12.84 -17.31
C ASN A 427 -9.35 11.40 -17.81
N LEU A 428 -8.93 10.48 -16.92
CA LEU A 428 -8.78 9.07 -17.27
C LEU A 428 -10.10 8.44 -17.70
N LEU A 429 -11.18 8.68 -16.96
CA LEU A 429 -12.51 8.17 -17.29
C LEU A 429 -13.02 8.72 -18.65
N LEU A 430 -12.93 10.03 -18.85
CA LEU A 430 -13.33 10.66 -20.10
C LEU A 430 -12.50 10.18 -21.30
N SER A 431 -11.21 9.94 -21.09
CA SER A 431 -10.32 9.44 -22.12
C SER A 431 -10.57 7.96 -22.44
N PHE A 432 -10.94 7.17 -21.44
CA PHE A 432 -11.30 5.76 -21.62
C PHE A 432 -12.61 5.60 -22.40
N ALA A 433 -13.53 6.53 -22.28
CA ALA A 433 -14.79 6.52 -23.05
C ALA A 433 -14.60 6.77 -24.56
N ARG A 434 -13.43 7.26 -25.00
CA ARG A 434 -13.09 7.44 -26.42
C ARG A 434 -12.61 6.12 -27.01
N GLN A 435 -12.90 5.88 -28.28
CA GLN A 435 -12.45 4.68 -28.99
C GLN A 435 -10.93 4.60 -29.03
N LEU A 436 -10.38 3.51 -28.47
CA LEU A 436 -8.95 3.20 -28.53
C LEU A 436 -8.65 2.37 -29.80
N THR A 437 -7.55 2.70 -30.46
CA THR A 437 -7.02 1.96 -31.59
C THR A 437 -6.11 0.84 -31.10
N ARG A 438 -5.76 -0.10 -31.98
CA ARG A 438 -4.75 -1.12 -31.67
C ARG A 438 -3.36 -0.52 -31.45
N GLU A 439 -3.04 0.58 -32.12
CA GLU A 439 -1.79 1.32 -31.97
C GLU A 439 -1.68 1.99 -30.58
N ASP A 440 -2.78 2.53 -30.07
CA ASP A 440 -2.86 3.11 -28.74
C ASP A 440 -2.52 2.09 -27.63
N ILE A 441 -2.86 0.83 -27.86
CA ILE A 441 -2.66 -0.28 -26.92
C ILE A 441 -1.31 -0.96 -27.13
N SER A 442 -0.81 -0.99 -28.39
CA SER A 442 0.48 -1.57 -28.73
C SER A 442 1.63 -0.69 -28.25
N TYR A 443 2.31 -1.15 -27.18
CA TYR A 443 3.44 -0.43 -26.64
C TYR A 443 4.72 -0.64 -27.46
N THR A 444 5.20 0.42 -28.10
CA THR A 444 6.59 0.49 -28.56
C THR A 444 7.49 1.01 -27.43
N ARG A 445 8.49 0.21 -27.08
CA ARG A 445 9.45 0.51 -25.99
C ARG A 445 10.09 1.88 -26.17
N LYS A 446 9.49 2.95 -25.63
CA LYS A 446 10.17 4.21 -25.37
C LYS A 446 10.69 4.18 -23.93
N CYS A 447 11.95 4.58 -23.73
CA CYS A 447 12.56 4.62 -22.40
C CYS A 447 11.83 5.65 -21.53
N ILE A 448 11.01 5.17 -20.60
CA ILE A 448 10.33 6.01 -19.62
C ILE A 448 11.21 6.10 -18.39
N ARG A 449 11.69 7.30 -18.07
CA ARG A 449 12.43 7.56 -16.84
C ARG A 449 11.58 8.36 -15.87
N ILE A 450 11.35 7.81 -14.70
CA ILE A 450 10.85 8.59 -13.56
C ILE A 450 12.09 9.14 -12.85
N ASN A 451 12.28 10.45 -12.91
CA ASN A 451 13.28 11.11 -12.08
C ASN A 451 12.73 11.16 -10.65
N ILE A 452 13.36 10.39 -9.77
CA ILE A 452 13.12 10.46 -8.34
C ILE A 452 14.14 11.44 -7.78
N PRO A 453 13.69 12.55 -7.17
CA PRO A 453 14.59 13.52 -6.55
C PRO A 453 15.33 12.93 -5.35
#